data_2e009873b6dc4887ce1194ae33c9950d
#
_entry.id   2e009873b6dc4887ce1194ae33c9950d
#
_cell.length_a   1.000
_cell.length_b   1.000
_cell.length_c   1.000
_cell.angle_alpha   90.00
_cell.angle_beta   90.00
_cell.angle_gamma   90.00
#
_symmetry.space_group_name_H-M   'P 1'
#
loop_
_entity.id
_entity.type
_entity.pdbx_description
1 polymer ?
#
loop_
_entity_poly.entity_id
_entity_poly.type
_entity_poly.pdbx_seq_one_letter_code
_entity_poly.pdbx_strand_id
1 'polypeptide(L)'
;LNIEFWICGICNSDDYKIELKNKVRTDNVIFDFRFINNGEIPSLLSKVDIVLIPYNVESSLNSGVAILAFSYAKTVISTEIGTVLDFLDSGMVYVYNNSQNDELKNTLCSIYDEIQKDSHFLEVKGSGMLEYVRKHNNVDFIKKELAKVYL
;
A
#
# COMPACT_ATOMS: atom_id res chain seq x y z
N LEU A 1 19.95 1.68 3.51
CA LEU A 1 18.78 0.86 3.79
C LEU A 1 18.82 -0.41 2.95
N ASN A 2 18.56 -1.57 3.56
CA ASN A 2 18.39 -2.82 2.83
C ASN A 2 16.89 -2.97 2.50
N ILE A 3 16.47 -2.33 1.41
CA ILE A 3 15.08 -2.33 0.93
C ILE A 3 15.09 -2.84 -0.51
N GLU A 4 14.17 -3.74 -0.84
CA GLU A 4 13.91 -4.20 -2.19
C GLU A 4 12.54 -3.68 -2.65
N PHE A 5 12.46 -3.14 -3.86
CA PHE A 5 11.23 -2.64 -4.48
C PHE A 5 10.76 -3.59 -5.58
N TRP A 6 9.50 -4.00 -5.50
CA TRP A 6 8.85 -4.80 -6.53
C TRP A 6 7.82 -3.96 -7.27
N ILE A 7 8.05 -3.73 -8.57
CA ILE A 7 7.15 -2.99 -9.45
C ILE A 7 6.44 -4.01 -10.35
N CYS A 8 5.22 -4.37 -9.96
CA CYS A 8 4.45 -5.43 -10.57
C CYS A 8 3.18 -4.89 -11.22
N GLY A 9 2.85 -5.39 -12.42
CA GLY A 9 1.62 -5.04 -13.13
C GLY A 9 1.82 -4.79 -14.62
N ILE A 10 0.70 -4.63 -15.35
CA ILE A 10 0.76 -4.36 -16.78
C ILE A 10 1.33 -2.96 -17.02
N CYS A 11 2.28 -2.89 -17.94
CA CYS A 11 2.72 -1.64 -18.54
C CYS A 11 2.54 -1.74 -20.06
N ASN A 12 1.64 -0.95 -20.62
CA ASN A 12 1.27 -1.01 -22.05
C ASN A 12 2.22 -0.24 -22.96
N SER A 13 3.17 0.53 -22.44
CA SER A 13 4.14 1.30 -23.20
C SER A 13 5.53 0.71 -23.01
N ASP A 14 6.14 0.23 -24.10
CA ASP A 14 7.51 -0.27 -24.04
C ASP A 14 8.53 0.85 -23.83
N ASP A 15 8.27 2.03 -24.37
CA ASP A 15 9.10 3.24 -24.14
C ASP A 15 9.12 3.60 -22.65
N TYR A 16 7.95 3.55 -21.99
CA TYR A 16 7.86 3.82 -20.55
C TYR A 16 8.56 2.76 -19.70
N LYS A 17 8.49 1.47 -20.09
CA LYS A 17 9.26 0.40 -19.43
C LYS A 17 10.76 0.67 -19.51
N ILE A 18 11.25 1.08 -20.70
CA ILE A 18 12.65 1.42 -20.91
C ILE A 18 13.03 2.63 -20.06
N GLU A 19 12.20 3.69 -20.07
CA GLU A 19 12.42 4.88 -19.25
C GLU A 19 12.53 4.54 -17.76
N LEU A 20 11.60 3.73 -17.23
CA LEU A 20 11.62 3.31 -15.82
C LEU A 20 12.90 2.54 -15.48
N LYS A 21 13.27 1.56 -16.31
CA LYS A 21 14.50 0.78 -16.11
C LYS A 21 15.75 1.65 -16.16
N ASN A 22 15.80 2.65 -17.04
CA ASN A 22 16.93 3.57 -17.17
C ASN A 22 17.06 4.55 -16.00
N LYS A 23 15.98 4.82 -15.27
CA LYS A 23 15.99 5.67 -14.06
C LYS A 23 16.53 4.92 -12.83
N VAL A 24 16.42 3.60 -12.82
CA VAL A 24 16.91 2.77 -11.72
C VAL A 24 18.42 2.53 -11.90
N ARG A 25 19.18 2.81 -10.85
CA ARG A 25 20.65 2.70 -10.83
C ARG A 25 21.16 1.67 -9.82
N THR A 26 20.26 0.85 -9.29
CA THR A 26 20.55 -0.12 -8.21
C THR A 26 19.88 -1.45 -8.53
N ASP A 27 20.43 -2.54 -8.01
CA ASP A 27 19.93 -3.90 -8.26
C ASP A 27 18.77 -4.29 -7.32
N ASN A 28 18.33 -3.37 -6.45
CA ASN A 28 17.27 -3.62 -5.47
C ASN A 28 15.86 -3.29 -5.98
N VAL A 29 15.68 -3.13 -7.30
CA VAL A 29 14.37 -2.91 -7.94
C VAL A 29 14.06 -4.04 -8.90
N ILE A 30 13.00 -4.78 -8.63
CA ILE A 30 12.51 -5.88 -9.45
C ILE A 30 11.32 -5.41 -10.26
N PHE A 31 11.36 -5.62 -11.57
CA PHE A 31 10.27 -5.30 -12.49
C PHE A 31 9.59 -6.58 -12.97
N ASP A 32 8.27 -6.68 -12.76
CA ASP A 32 7.41 -7.73 -13.30
C ASP A 32 6.27 -7.10 -14.11
N PHE A 33 6.56 -6.71 -15.36
CA PHE A 33 5.63 -6.01 -16.26
C PHE A 33 4.68 -6.99 -16.98
N ARG A 34 3.88 -7.73 -16.22
CA ARG A 34 2.87 -8.65 -16.76
C ARG A 34 1.54 -8.50 -16.04
N PHE A 35 0.51 -9.11 -16.58
CA PHE A 35 -0.74 -9.26 -15.84
C PHE A 35 -0.54 -10.20 -14.65
N ILE A 36 -0.93 -9.73 -13.46
CA ILE A 36 -0.91 -10.52 -12.23
C ILE A 36 -2.29 -11.14 -12.07
N ASN A 37 -2.37 -12.48 -12.15
CA ASN A 37 -3.62 -13.20 -11.96
C ASN A 37 -4.06 -13.14 -10.48
N ASN A 38 -5.38 -13.12 -10.23
CA ASN A 38 -5.93 -13.08 -8.87
C ASN A 38 -5.39 -14.21 -7.99
N GLY A 39 -5.14 -15.40 -8.56
CA GLY A 39 -4.55 -16.52 -7.82
C GLY A 39 -3.09 -16.33 -7.39
N GLU A 40 -2.36 -15.39 -7.99
CA GLU A 40 -0.96 -15.07 -7.65
C GLU A 40 -0.84 -14.02 -6.56
N ILE A 41 -1.88 -13.19 -6.37
CA ILE A 41 -1.89 -12.08 -5.40
C ILE A 41 -1.52 -12.54 -3.98
N PRO A 42 -2.08 -13.63 -3.43
CA PRO A 42 -1.70 -14.10 -2.09
C PRO A 42 -0.21 -14.40 -1.97
N SER A 43 0.36 -15.05 -2.99
CA SER A 43 1.79 -15.38 -3.02
C SER A 43 2.69 -14.15 -3.15
N LEU A 44 2.28 -13.14 -3.92
CA LEU A 44 3.00 -11.87 -4.02
C LEU A 44 2.96 -11.11 -2.70
N LEU A 45 1.76 -10.93 -2.13
CA LEU A 45 1.61 -10.19 -0.87
C LEU A 45 2.27 -10.88 0.32
N SER A 46 2.42 -12.22 0.30
CA SER A 46 3.17 -12.93 1.35
C SER A 46 4.67 -12.64 1.35
N LYS A 47 5.23 -12.20 0.22
CA LYS A 47 6.66 -11.93 0.04
C LYS A 47 7.06 -10.49 0.34
N VAL A 48 6.10 -9.57 0.47
CA VAL A 48 6.37 -8.16 0.74
C VAL A 48 5.97 -7.80 2.15
N ASP A 49 6.67 -6.83 2.74
CA ASP A 49 6.40 -6.36 4.09
C ASP A 49 5.38 -5.24 4.10
N ILE A 50 5.39 -4.38 3.07
CA ILE A 50 4.53 -3.20 2.96
C ILE A 50 4.18 -2.94 1.49
N VAL A 51 2.99 -2.36 1.23
CA VAL A 51 2.54 -2.02 -0.11
C VAL A 51 2.66 -0.51 -0.33
N LEU A 52 3.37 -0.12 -1.39
CA LEU A 52 3.51 1.29 -1.79
C LEU A 52 2.45 1.66 -2.83
N ILE A 53 1.71 2.74 -2.57
CA ILE A 53 0.63 3.26 -3.42
C ILE A 53 0.94 4.73 -3.79
N PRO A 54 1.79 4.97 -4.80
CA PRO A 54 2.24 6.31 -5.18
C PRO A 54 1.26 6.97 -6.17
N TYR A 55 -0.02 7.02 -5.83
CA TYR A 55 -1.04 7.56 -6.73
C TYR A 55 -0.98 9.09 -6.82
N ASN A 56 -1.42 9.62 -7.97
CA ASN A 56 -1.67 11.05 -8.09
C ASN A 56 -2.94 11.40 -7.31
N VAL A 57 -2.80 12.29 -6.32
CA VAL A 57 -3.88 12.71 -5.42
C VAL A 57 -5.03 13.40 -6.19
N GLU A 58 -4.71 14.17 -7.24
CA GLU A 58 -5.69 14.88 -8.04
C GLU A 58 -6.59 13.95 -8.87
N SER A 59 -6.11 12.76 -9.23
CA SER A 59 -6.82 11.81 -10.09
C SER A 59 -7.31 10.56 -9.36
N SER A 60 -7.00 10.38 -8.09
CA SER A 60 -7.24 9.13 -7.35
C SER A 60 -7.88 9.40 -5.99
N LEU A 61 -9.20 9.24 -5.90
CA LEU A 61 -9.93 9.38 -4.63
C LEU A 61 -9.91 8.08 -3.81
N ASN A 62 -9.96 6.93 -4.48
CA ASN A 62 -10.10 5.62 -3.86
C ASN A 62 -9.06 4.63 -4.35
N SER A 63 -8.68 3.68 -3.50
CA SER A 63 -7.74 2.61 -3.84
C SER A 63 -8.25 1.24 -3.42
N GLY A 64 -8.65 0.43 -4.41
CA GLY A 64 -8.91 -0.99 -4.20
C GLY A 64 -7.65 -1.75 -3.76
N VAL A 65 -6.46 -1.29 -4.17
CA VAL A 65 -5.17 -1.88 -3.77
C VAL A 65 -4.92 -1.70 -2.27
N ALA A 66 -5.32 -0.57 -1.66
CA ALA A 66 -5.21 -0.37 -0.22
C ALA A 66 -6.07 -1.41 0.54
N ILE A 67 -7.35 -1.54 0.17
CA ILE A 67 -8.25 -2.51 0.79
C ILE A 67 -7.77 -3.95 0.57
N LEU A 68 -7.24 -4.23 -0.62
CA LEU A 68 -6.64 -5.53 -0.92
C LEU A 68 -5.44 -5.81 0.00
N ALA A 69 -4.51 -4.87 0.15
CA ALA A 69 -3.37 -5.00 1.05
C ALA A 69 -3.80 -5.27 2.49
N PHE A 70 -4.77 -4.51 3.00
CA PHE A 70 -5.33 -4.69 4.35
C PHE A 70 -5.97 -6.07 4.52
N SER A 71 -6.65 -6.59 3.48
CA SER A 71 -7.26 -7.92 3.50
C SER A 71 -6.24 -9.06 3.60
N TYR A 72 -4.98 -8.78 3.30
CA TYR A 72 -3.85 -9.70 3.44
C TYR A 72 -2.92 -9.33 4.61
N ALA A 73 -3.42 -8.60 5.58
CA ALA A 73 -2.66 -8.16 6.76
C ALA A 73 -1.39 -7.38 6.38
N LYS A 74 -1.46 -6.54 5.33
CA LYS A 74 -0.37 -5.65 4.96
C LYS A 74 -0.76 -4.21 5.24
N THR A 75 0.18 -3.44 5.81
CA THR A 75 0.05 -1.99 5.87
C THR A 75 0.47 -1.35 4.55
N VAL A 76 0.19 -0.07 4.38
CA VAL A 76 0.51 0.66 3.16
C VAL A 76 1.31 1.93 3.44
N ILE A 77 2.13 2.33 2.47
CA ILE A 77 2.64 3.69 2.33
C ILE A 77 1.91 4.30 1.13
N SER A 78 1.25 5.42 1.28
CA SER A 78 0.46 6.04 0.21
C SER A 78 0.63 7.54 0.16
N THR A 79 0.30 8.13 -0.97
CA THR A 79 -0.02 9.55 -1.04
C THR A 79 -1.35 9.83 -0.32
N GLU A 80 -1.69 11.10 -0.14
CA GLU A 80 -2.87 11.59 0.60
C GLU A 80 -4.19 11.32 -0.14
N ILE A 81 -4.48 10.05 -0.50
CA ILE A 81 -5.74 9.66 -1.14
C ILE A 81 -6.82 9.32 -0.11
N GLY A 82 -8.09 9.62 -0.43
CA GLY A 82 -9.23 9.53 0.49
C GLY A 82 -9.32 8.19 1.21
N THR A 83 -9.26 7.07 0.48
CA THR A 83 -9.31 5.71 1.09
C THR A 83 -8.26 5.49 2.18
N VAL A 84 -7.06 6.07 2.06
CA VAL A 84 -6.00 5.87 3.04
C VAL A 84 -6.12 6.88 4.17
N LEU A 85 -6.56 8.11 3.87
CA LEU A 85 -6.82 9.13 4.89
C LEU A 85 -7.88 8.70 5.90
N ASP A 86 -8.90 7.94 5.48
CA ASP A 86 -9.92 7.38 6.36
C ASP A 86 -9.34 6.46 7.45
N PHE A 87 -8.14 5.93 7.23
CA PHE A 87 -7.44 5.05 8.18
C PHE A 87 -6.28 5.74 8.93
N LEU A 88 -6.02 7.01 8.67
CA LEU A 88 -4.85 7.72 9.23
C LEU A 88 -4.86 7.72 10.76
N ASP A 89 -6.03 7.98 11.37
CA ASP A 89 -6.20 8.01 12.82
C ASP A 89 -5.96 6.65 13.49
N SER A 90 -5.98 5.55 12.72
CA SER A 90 -5.64 4.24 13.24
C SER A 90 -4.16 4.09 13.62
N GLY A 91 -3.30 4.95 13.08
CA GLY A 91 -1.84 4.86 13.19
C GLY A 91 -1.23 3.64 12.49
N MET A 92 -2.02 2.92 11.68
CA MET A 92 -1.60 1.67 11.03
C MET A 92 -1.21 1.83 9.56
N VAL A 93 -1.41 3.02 8.99
CA VAL A 93 -1.03 3.38 7.62
C VAL A 93 0.00 4.50 7.64
N TYR A 94 0.74 4.65 6.56
CA TYR A 94 1.69 5.74 6.36
C TYR A 94 1.26 6.58 5.18
N VAL A 95 1.31 7.89 5.34
CA VAL A 95 0.97 8.85 4.30
C VAL A 95 2.15 9.77 4.07
N TYR A 96 2.41 10.11 2.82
CA TYR A 96 3.42 11.08 2.44
C TYR A 96 2.87 12.04 1.38
N ASN A 97 3.37 13.27 1.39
CA ASN A 97 3.02 14.29 0.41
C ASN A 97 4.00 14.24 -0.76
N ASN A 98 3.51 13.88 -1.95
CA ASN A 98 4.33 13.73 -3.14
C ASN A 98 4.89 15.06 -3.69
N SER A 99 4.36 16.21 -3.22
CA SER A 99 4.86 17.54 -3.59
C SER A 99 6.09 17.95 -2.80
N GLN A 100 6.42 17.24 -1.73
CA GLN A 100 7.58 17.52 -0.88
C GLN A 100 8.73 16.58 -1.22
N ASN A 101 9.89 17.17 -1.53
CA ASN A 101 11.08 16.39 -1.79
C ASN A 101 11.47 15.56 -0.57
N ASP A 102 11.91 14.33 -0.82
CA ASP A 102 12.42 13.38 0.19
C ASP A 102 11.39 12.86 1.22
N GLU A 103 10.10 13.24 1.17
CA GLU A 103 9.15 12.81 2.20
C GLU A 103 8.92 11.29 2.16
N LEU A 104 8.76 10.68 0.98
CA LEU A 104 8.72 9.23 0.85
C LEU A 104 9.98 8.56 1.42
N LYS A 105 11.15 9.13 1.12
CA LYS A 105 12.43 8.63 1.66
C LYS A 105 12.46 8.72 3.18
N ASN A 106 12.05 9.84 3.76
CA ASN A 106 12.00 10.04 5.21
C ASN A 106 11.03 9.05 5.87
N THR A 107 9.87 8.83 5.25
CA THR A 107 8.89 7.81 5.69
C THR A 107 9.50 6.42 5.68
N LEU A 108 10.19 6.03 4.60
CA LEU A 108 10.87 4.74 4.51
C LEU A 108 12.00 4.60 5.55
N CYS A 109 12.77 5.65 5.79
CA CYS A 109 13.80 5.65 6.83
C CYS A 109 13.19 5.44 8.22
N SER A 110 12.12 6.17 8.54
CA SER A 110 11.42 6.03 9.82
C SER A 110 10.87 4.63 10.04
N ILE A 111 10.25 4.04 9.01
CA ILE A 111 9.73 2.66 9.07
C ILE A 111 10.89 1.68 9.28
N TYR A 112 11.99 1.86 8.57
CA TYR A 112 13.17 1.01 8.72
C TYR A 112 13.73 1.05 10.15
N ASP A 113 13.82 2.24 10.75
CA ASP A 113 14.28 2.42 12.13
C ASP A 113 13.35 1.72 13.14
N GLU A 114 12.02 1.72 12.90
CA GLU A 114 11.08 0.99 13.74
C GLU A 114 11.21 -0.53 13.59
N ILE A 115 11.45 -1.03 12.38
CA ILE A 115 11.72 -2.47 12.13
C ILE A 115 13.00 -2.91 12.83
N GLN A 116 14.04 -2.05 12.91
CA GLN A 116 15.27 -2.39 13.63
C GLN A 116 15.06 -2.50 15.16
N LYS A 117 14.09 -1.78 15.72
CA LYS A 117 13.71 -1.88 17.14
C LYS A 117 12.80 -3.07 17.42
N ASP A 118 11.89 -3.37 16.51
CA ASP A 118 10.92 -4.46 16.61
C ASP A 118 10.68 -5.09 15.22
N SER A 119 11.20 -6.29 15.01
CA SER A 119 11.05 -7.02 13.75
C SER A 119 9.60 -7.38 13.39
N HIS A 120 8.69 -7.40 14.36
CA HIS A 120 7.25 -7.66 14.15
C HIS A 120 6.43 -6.40 13.92
N PHE A 121 7.04 -5.24 13.92
CA PHE A 121 6.37 -3.94 13.84
C PHE A 121 5.36 -3.83 12.67
N LEU A 122 5.76 -4.21 11.45
CA LEU A 122 4.86 -4.18 10.29
C LEU A 122 3.78 -5.28 10.34
N GLU A 123 4.10 -6.43 10.90
CA GLU A 123 3.14 -7.54 11.10
C GLU A 123 2.01 -7.11 12.04
N VAL A 124 2.34 -6.47 13.14
CA VAL A 124 1.36 -5.92 14.09
C VAL A 124 0.44 -4.90 13.42
N LYS A 125 1.00 -3.95 12.65
CA LYS A 125 0.21 -2.97 11.91
C LYS A 125 -0.70 -3.61 10.86
N GLY A 126 -0.18 -4.52 10.06
CA GLY A 126 -0.94 -5.23 9.03
C GLY A 126 -2.08 -6.06 9.63
N SER A 127 -1.82 -6.77 10.73
CA SER A 127 -2.84 -7.55 11.44
C SER A 127 -3.93 -6.64 12.02
N GLY A 128 -3.57 -5.50 12.58
CA GLY A 128 -4.52 -4.50 13.06
C GLY A 128 -5.40 -3.94 11.93
N MET A 129 -4.83 -3.68 10.75
CA MET A 129 -5.61 -3.26 9.59
C MET A 129 -6.57 -4.33 9.10
N LEU A 130 -6.15 -5.60 9.07
CA LEU A 130 -7.04 -6.71 8.72
C LEU A 130 -8.23 -6.81 9.69
N GLU A 131 -7.99 -6.69 10.98
CA GLU A 131 -9.04 -6.69 12.00
C GLU A 131 -10.00 -5.50 11.81
N TYR A 132 -9.45 -4.31 11.59
CA TYR A 132 -10.23 -3.10 11.34
C TYR A 132 -11.16 -3.27 10.13
N VAL A 133 -10.62 -3.72 8.98
CA VAL A 133 -11.40 -3.93 7.76
C VAL A 133 -12.47 -5.00 7.97
N ARG A 134 -12.16 -6.11 8.64
CA ARG A 134 -13.14 -7.15 8.95
C ARG A 134 -14.28 -6.63 9.81
N LYS A 135 -14.00 -5.73 10.74
CA LYS A 135 -15.00 -5.17 11.66
C LYS A 135 -15.87 -4.12 10.98
N HIS A 136 -15.29 -3.22 10.18
CA HIS A 136 -15.96 -2.01 9.69
C HIS A 136 -16.38 -2.07 8.22
N ASN A 137 -15.79 -2.97 7.42
CA ASN A 137 -16.06 -3.09 6.00
C ASN A 137 -16.74 -4.41 5.61
N ASN A 138 -17.33 -5.13 6.60
CA ASN A 138 -18.12 -6.31 6.29
C ASN A 138 -19.57 -5.92 5.90
N VAL A 139 -20.25 -6.83 5.17
CA VAL A 139 -21.60 -6.59 4.62
C VAL A 139 -22.64 -6.28 5.71
N ASP A 140 -22.53 -6.94 6.87
CA ASP A 140 -23.51 -6.74 7.95
C ASP A 140 -23.34 -5.39 8.64
N PHE A 141 -22.10 -4.93 8.80
CA PHE A 141 -21.81 -3.58 9.28
C PHE A 141 -22.35 -2.54 8.30
N ILE A 142 -22.04 -2.67 7.01
CA ILE A 142 -22.50 -1.74 5.96
C ILE A 142 -24.03 -1.69 5.92
N LYS A 143 -24.74 -2.82 5.98
CA LYS A 143 -26.19 -2.88 6.04
C LYS A 143 -26.75 -2.12 7.24
N LYS A 144 -26.14 -2.26 8.42
CA LYS A 144 -26.57 -1.53 9.63
C LYS A 144 -26.39 -0.03 9.50
N GLU A 145 -25.26 0.41 8.93
CA GLU A 145 -25.01 1.84 8.73
C GLU A 145 -25.96 2.44 7.69
N LEU A 146 -26.21 1.74 6.57
CA LEU A 146 -27.18 2.17 5.56
C LEU A 146 -28.62 2.25 6.14
N ALA A 147 -29.00 1.30 6.97
CA ALA A 147 -30.33 1.33 7.62
C ALA A 147 -30.55 2.57 8.50
N LYS A 148 -29.51 3.11 9.14
CA LYS A 148 -29.60 4.35 9.93
C LYS A 148 -29.88 5.59 9.08
N VAL A 149 -29.54 5.55 7.79
CA VAL A 149 -29.67 6.70 6.89
C VAL A 149 -31.00 6.65 6.13
N TYR A 150 -31.50 5.45 5.83
CA TYR A 150 -32.64 5.24 4.94
C TYR A 150 -33.92 4.70 5.62
N LEU A 151 -33.86 4.36 6.89
CA LEU A 151 -34.96 3.90 7.73
C LEU A 151 -35.13 4.77 8.97
#